data_6932aad7f2898049a3b8b14c0456e148
#
_entry.id   6932aad7f2898049a3b8b14c0456e148
#
_cell.length_a   1.000
_cell.length_b   1.000
_cell.length_c   1.000
_cell.angle_alpha   90.00
_cell.angle_beta   90.00
_cell.angle_gamma   90.00
#
_symmetry.space_group_name_H-M   'P 1'
#
loop_
_entity.id
_entity.type
_entity.pdbx_description
1 polymer ?
#
loop_
_entity_poly.entity_id
_entity_poly.type
_entity_poly.pdbx_seq_one_letter_code
_entity_poly.pdbx_strand_id
1 'polypeptide(L)'
;MNILLAQLPIADAQVDINLSNMLSMIRNAPIDTDLIVFPETTLSGFPTKDEIGTVGLTTRGKPIRRIQEAARSSNTAVAFGFCELADGRAYNTAILVDRSGRIALKYRKTHLWPDTDWGVFDAGSQYAVCEIASLRVGVLICYDIEFPETARSLALLDADLILVLDGNMDPYGPVHRHAVISRAMENQCFAVLVNRIGEGKGLSFPGESVAVDPFGNVLVESTDGHPVRATLQRERIEESRKNYRYLRDRRATPMGVERSTSEDGVVNTVSVIPG
;
A
#
# COMPACT_ATOMS: atom_id res chain seq x y z
N MET A 1 -14.59 5.09 9.74
CA MET A 1 -14.19 5.27 8.33
C MET A 1 -14.68 4.07 7.53
N ASN A 2 -15.42 4.30 6.44
CA ASN A 2 -15.87 3.25 5.54
C ASN A 2 -14.96 3.21 4.32
N ILE A 3 -14.33 2.06 4.06
CA ILE A 3 -13.39 1.85 2.96
C ILE A 3 -13.94 0.85 1.96
N LEU A 4 -13.84 1.16 0.67
CA LEU A 4 -14.06 0.21 -0.42
C LEU A 4 -12.71 -0.31 -0.92
N LEU A 5 -12.48 -1.60 -0.75
CA LEU A 5 -11.36 -2.33 -1.32
C LEU A 5 -11.70 -2.65 -2.77
N ALA A 6 -11.19 -1.84 -3.69
CA ALA A 6 -11.55 -1.85 -5.10
C ALA A 6 -10.76 -2.90 -5.88
N GLN A 7 -10.89 -4.17 -5.50
CA GLN A 7 -10.31 -5.30 -6.21
C GLN A 7 -10.90 -5.42 -7.62
N LEU A 8 -10.06 -5.34 -8.66
CA LEU A 8 -10.50 -5.35 -10.05
C LEU A 8 -9.42 -5.90 -10.99
N PRO A 9 -9.80 -6.37 -12.19
CA PRO A 9 -8.83 -6.70 -13.22
C PRO A 9 -8.20 -5.42 -13.79
N ILE A 10 -6.91 -5.49 -14.11
CA ILE A 10 -6.14 -4.37 -14.68
C ILE A 10 -5.66 -4.78 -16.07
N ALA A 11 -5.98 -3.96 -17.07
CA ALA A 11 -5.49 -4.14 -18.43
C ALA A 11 -4.09 -3.50 -18.54
N ASP A 12 -3.05 -4.35 -18.63
CA ASP A 12 -1.68 -3.85 -18.73
C ASP A 12 -1.48 -3.00 -19.98
N ALA A 13 -0.79 -1.87 -19.82
CA ALA A 13 -0.53 -0.85 -20.83
C ALA A 13 -1.79 -0.19 -21.45
N GLN A 14 -2.96 -0.30 -20.84
CA GLN A 14 -4.24 0.25 -21.34
C GLN A 14 -4.80 1.34 -20.40
N VAL A 15 -4.09 2.49 -20.34
CA VAL A 15 -4.43 3.60 -19.41
C VAL A 15 -5.89 4.06 -19.52
N ASP A 16 -6.43 4.19 -20.75
CA ASP A 16 -7.80 4.69 -20.95
C ASP A 16 -8.86 3.69 -20.48
N ILE A 17 -8.65 2.39 -20.66
CA ILE A 17 -9.53 1.33 -20.17
C ILE A 17 -9.53 1.35 -18.63
N ASN A 18 -8.35 1.32 -18.04
CA ASN A 18 -8.19 1.33 -16.58
C ASN A 18 -8.80 2.59 -15.96
N LEU A 19 -8.55 3.76 -16.55
CA LEU A 19 -9.14 5.02 -16.12
C LEU A 19 -10.68 4.98 -16.17
N SER A 20 -11.25 4.43 -17.26
CA SER A 20 -12.70 4.30 -17.39
C SER A 20 -13.30 3.43 -16.29
N ASN A 21 -12.66 2.28 -16.00
CA ASN A 21 -13.09 1.36 -14.93
C ASN A 21 -13.00 2.03 -13.55
N MET A 22 -11.89 2.71 -13.25
CA MET A 22 -11.72 3.46 -12.01
C MET A 22 -12.78 4.53 -11.84
N LEU A 23 -13.02 5.36 -12.87
CA LEU A 23 -14.02 6.43 -12.84
C LEU A 23 -15.45 5.87 -12.68
N SER A 24 -15.75 4.72 -13.27
CA SER A 24 -17.02 4.03 -13.07
C SER A 24 -17.19 3.59 -11.62
N MET A 25 -16.16 2.97 -11.04
CA MET A 25 -16.19 2.51 -9.65
C MET A 25 -16.32 3.66 -8.66
N ILE A 26 -15.58 4.78 -8.87
CA ILE A 26 -15.69 5.97 -8.02
C ILE A 26 -17.11 6.56 -8.04
N ARG A 27 -17.73 6.67 -9.23
CA ARG A 27 -19.09 7.23 -9.36
C ARG A 27 -20.18 6.33 -8.77
N ASN A 28 -19.97 5.02 -8.81
CA ASN A 28 -20.95 4.03 -8.33
C ASN A 28 -20.67 3.54 -6.91
N ALA A 29 -19.66 4.07 -6.25
CA ALA A 29 -19.37 3.71 -4.86
C ALA A 29 -20.56 4.08 -3.95
N PRO A 30 -20.84 3.29 -2.91
CA PRO A 30 -21.84 3.64 -1.91
C PRO A 30 -21.61 5.04 -1.33
N ILE A 31 -22.70 5.79 -1.11
CA ILE A 31 -22.64 7.23 -0.75
C ILE A 31 -21.92 7.50 0.57
N ASP A 32 -21.86 6.51 1.45
CA ASP A 32 -21.18 6.57 2.75
C ASP A 32 -19.72 6.08 2.69
N THR A 33 -19.14 5.95 1.49
CA THR A 33 -17.74 5.57 1.32
C THR A 33 -16.82 6.76 1.57
N ASP A 34 -15.95 6.64 2.56
CA ASP A 34 -14.95 7.68 2.89
C ASP A 34 -13.71 7.60 1.99
N LEU A 35 -13.29 6.36 1.64
CA LEU A 35 -12.07 6.10 0.88
C LEU A 35 -12.26 4.89 -0.03
N ILE A 36 -11.84 5.03 -1.28
CA ILE A 36 -11.71 3.91 -2.23
C ILE A 36 -10.22 3.64 -2.41
N VAL A 37 -9.82 2.38 -2.27
CA VAL A 37 -8.43 1.96 -2.45
C VAL A 37 -8.35 1.01 -3.64
N PHE A 38 -7.56 1.39 -4.63
CA PHE A 38 -7.26 0.60 -5.83
C PHE A 38 -5.90 -0.10 -5.69
N PRO A 39 -5.67 -1.19 -6.44
CA PRO A 39 -4.41 -1.93 -6.47
C PRO A 39 -3.19 -1.12 -6.92
N GLU A 40 -2.01 -1.73 -6.81
CA GLU A 40 -0.75 -1.27 -7.39
C GLU A 40 -0.88 -1.05 -8.90
N THR A 41 -0.24 -0.02 -9.43
CA THR A 41 -0.22 0.33 -10.86
C THR A 41 -1.58 0.27 -11.58
N THR A 42 -2.68 0.43 -10.87
CA THR A 42 -4.05 0.26 -11.44
C THR A 42 -4.25 1.04 -12.73
N LEU A 43 -3.68 2.25 -12.83
CA LEU A 43 -3.92 3.11 -13.99
C LEU A 43 -3.07 2.72 -15.20
N SER A 44 -1.83 2.24 -15.00
CA SER A 44 -0.88 1.89 -16.09
C SER A 44 -0.78 0.39 -16.36
N GLY A 45 -1.14 -0.46 -15.40
CA GLY A 45 -0.70 -1.84 -15.36
C GLY A 45 0.80 -1.92 -15.06
N PHE A 46 1.39 -3.12 -15.16
CA PHE A 46 2.84 -3.33 -15.05
C PHE A 46 3.49 -3.09 -16.41
N PRO A 47 4.19 -1.94 -16.63
CA PRO A 47 4.86 -1.68 -17.87
C PRO A 47 6.17 -2.45 -17.99
N THR A 48 6.55 -2.79 -19.21
CA THR A 48 7.93 -3.06 -19.55
C THR A 48 8.69 -1.76 -19.75
N LYS A 49 10.03 -1.82 -19.82
CA LYS A 49 10.88 -0.65 -20.06
C LYS A 49 10.50 0.11 -21.34
N ASP A 50 10.16 -0.61 -22.40
CA ASP A 50 9.80 -0.02 -23.68
C ASP A 50 8.40 0.63 -23.68
N GLU A 51 7.53 0.19 -22.78
CA GLU A 51 6.17 0.73 -22.62
C GLU A 51 6.13 2.01 -21.77
N ILE A 52 7.17 2.32 -20.97
CA ILE A 52 7.19 3.48 -20.08
C ILE A 52 6.84 4.78 -20.78
N GLY A 53 7.38 4.98 -22.01
CA GLY A 53 7.09 6.18 -22.81
C GLY A 53 5.61 6.34 -23.21
N THR A 54 4.87 5.25 -23.25
CA THR A 54 3.45 5.22 -23.64
C THR A 54 2.51 5.32 -22.42
N VAL A 55 2.82 4.63 -21.32
CA VAL A 55 1.93 4.52 -20.15
C VAL A 55 2.34 5.39 -18.99
N GLY A 56 3.55 5.94 -19.02
CA GLY A 56 4.07 6.79 -17.94
C GLY A 56 3.34 8.13 -17.88
N LEU A 57 2.93 8.49 -16.68
CA LEU A 57 2.10 9.68 -16.42
C LEU A 57 2.80 10.62 -15.46
N THR A 58 2.53 11.92 -15.60
CA THR A 58 2.90 12.88 -14.56
C THR A 58 1.74 13.09 -13.58
N THR A 59 2.02 13.49 -12.36
CA THR A 59 0.99 13.81 -11.35
C THR A 59 0.04 14.95 -11.78
N ARG A 60 0.41 15.71 -12.83
CA ARG A 60 -0.40 16.77 -13.44
C ARG A 60 -1.04 16.33 -14.77
N GLY A 61 -0.93 15.05 -15.13
CA GLY A 61 -1.48 14.48 -16.36
C GLY A 61 -3.01 14.52 -16.39
N LYS A 62 -3.58 14.48 -17.60
CA LYS A 62 -5.04 14.48 -17.79
C LYS A 62 -5.74 13.31 -17.07
N PRO A 63 -5.22 12.04 -17.08
CA PRO A 63 -5.84 10.95 -16.34
C PRO A 63 -5.93 11.22 -14.84
N ILE A 64 -4.85 11.74 -14.23
CA ILE A 64 -4.82 12.07 -12.81
C ILE A 64 -5.86 13.15 -12.47
N ARG A 65 -5.93 14.22 -13.27
CA ARG A 65 -6.95 15.29 -13.06
C ARG A 65 -8.36 14.75 -13.12
N ARG A 66 -8.67 13.82 -14.02
CA ARG A 66 -10.01 13.21 -14.10
C ARG A 66 -10.36 12.40 -12.83
N ILE A 67 -9.39 11.71 -12.23
CA ILE A 67 -9.61 11.03 -10.95
C ILE A 67 -9.80 12.04 -9.82
N GLN A 68 -9.03 13.13 -9.79
CA GLN A 68 -9.20 14.23 -8.83
C GLN A 68 -10.60 14.87 -8.93
N GLU A 69 -11.11 15.09 -10.14
CA GLU A 69 -12.46 15.59 -10.38
C GLU A 69 -13.54 14.60 -9.92
N ALA A 70 -13.33 13.30 -10.18
CA ALA A 70 -14.24 12.25 -9.75
C ALA A 70 -14.29 12.15 -8.21
N ALA A 71 -13.13 12.15 -7.54
CA ALA A 71 -13.03 12.17 -6.08
C ALA A 71 -13.81 13.33 -5.46
N ARG A 72 -13.61 14.55 -6.01
CA ARG A 72 -14.35 15.74 -5.56
C ARG A 72 -15.85 15.63 -5.81
N SER A 73 -16.26 15.17 -6.99
CA SER A 73 -17.68 15.09 -7.36
C SER A 73 -18.43 14.03 -6.56
N SER A 74 -17.76 12.93 -6.19
CA SER A 74 -18.32 11.85 -5.34
C SER A 74 -18.11 12.11 -3.85
N ASN A 75 -17.43 13.21 -3.46
CA ASN A 75 -17.05 13.53 -2.08
C ASN A 75 -16.37 12.36 -1.36
N THR A 76 -15.51 11.61 -2.08
CA THR A 76 -14.86 10.38 -1.62
C THR A 76 -13.36 10.47 -1.89
N ALA A 77 -12.51 10.12 -0.90
CA ALA A 77 -11.07 10.03 -1.12
C ALA A 77 -10.73 8.80 -1.97
N VAL A 78 -9.62 8.88 -2.73
CA VAL A 78 -9.21 7.79 -3.65
C VAL A 78 -7.70 7.57 -3.55
N ALA A 79 -7.29 6.34 -3.25
CA ALA A 79 -5.89 5.89 -3.32
C ALA A 79 -5.70 4.96 -4.53
N PHE A 80 -4.66 5.19 -5.34
CA PHE A 80 -4.38 4.38 -6.52
C PHE A 80 -2.93 4.45 -6.96
N GLY A 81 -2.49 3.40 -7.68
CA GLY A 81 -1.14 3.25 -8.22
C GLY A 81 -1.03 3.54 -9.72
N PHE A 82 0.14 4.00 -10.16
CA PHE A 82 0.46 4.24 -11.57
C PHE A 82 1.98 4.32 -11.82
N CYS A 83 2.39 4.15 -13.08
CA CYS A 83 3.75 4.46 -13.54
C CYS A 83 3.93 5.98 -13.63
N GLU A 84 4.67 6.58 -12.67
CA GLU A 84 4.99 8.01 -12.68
C GLU A 84 6.22 8.29 -13.53
N LEU A 85 6.14 9.27 -14.43
CA LEU A 85 7.29 9.88 -15.08
C LEU A 85 7.62 11.21 -14.41
N ALA A 86 8.83 11.33 -13.86
CA ALA A 86 9.32 12.54 -13.23
C ALA A 86 10.84 12.67 -13.43
N ASP A 87 11.30 13.83 -13.87
CA ASP A 87 12.70 14.16 -14.04
C ASP A 87 13.49 13.14 -14.88
N GLY A 88 12.86 12.60 -15.94
CA GLY A 88 13.45 11.61 -16.83
C GLY A 88 13.54 10.19 -16.28
N ARG A 89 12.93 9.94 -15.11
CA ARG A 89 12.89 8.64 -14.42
C ARG A 89 11.47 8.11 -14.33
N ALA A 90 11.33 6.80 -14.22
CA ALA A 90 10.06 6.14 -13.96
C ALA A 90 10.00 5.61 -12.52
N TYR A 91 8.84 5.75 -11.89
CA TYR A 91 8.61 5.27 -10.54
C TYR A 91 7.28 4.51 -10.45
N ASN A 92 7.27 3.44 -9.68
CA ASN A 92 6.02 2.82 -9.22
C ASN A 92 5.47 3.69 -8.09
N THR A 93 4.41 4.43 -8.37
CA THR A 93 3.91 5.50 -7.51
C THR A 93 2.47 5.28 -7.12
N ALA A 94 2.18 5.48 -5.85
CA ALA A 94 0.83 5.61 -5.31
C ALA A 94 0.54 7.08 -4.96
N ILE A 95 -0.66 7.54 -5.26
CA ILE A 95 -1.18 8.81 -4.76
C ILE A 95 -2.50 8.61 -4.03
N LEU A 96 -2.72 9.44 -3.02
CA LEU A 96 -3.96 9.54 -2.29
C LEU A 96 -4.54 10.93 -2.56
N VAL A 97 -5.72 10.95 -3.17
CA VAL A 97 -6.50 12.15 -3.46
C VAL A 97 -7.57 12.30 -2.39
N ASP A 98 -7.65 13.46 -1.75
CA ASP A 98 -8.69 13.75 -0.75
C ASP A 98 -10.05 14.03 -1.41
N ARG A 99 -11.10 14.12 -0.59
CA ARG A 99 -12.47 14.42 -1.05
C ARG A 99 -12.65 15.80 -1.67
N SER A 100 -11.67 16.71 -1.54
CA SER A 100 -11.65 17.99 -2.25
C SER A 100 -11.00 17.90 -3.64
N GLY A 101 -10.46 16.73 -4.00
CA GLY A 101 -9.75 16.48 -5.24
C GLY A 101 -8.27 16.89 -5.21
N ARG A 102 -7.69 17.20 -4.04
CA ARG A 102 -6.25 17.50 -3.91
C ARG A 102 -5.47 16.21 -3.69
N ILE A 103 -4.26 16.14 -4.23
CA ILE A 103 -3.30 15.08 -3.88
C ILE A 103 -2.82 15.36 -2.45
N ALA A 104 -3.29 14.56 -1.50
CA ALA A 104 -2.95 14.66 -0.09
C ALA A 104 -1.63 13.94 0.24
N LEU A 105 -1.31 12.86 -0.50
CA LEU A 105 -0.08 12.10 -0.34
C LEU A 105 0.39 11.54 -1.67
N LYS A 106 1.71 11.51 -1.88
CA LYS A 106 2.40 10.78 -2.94
C LYS A 106 3.48 9.90 -2.31
N TYR A 107 3.50 8.64 -2.70
CA TYR A 107 4.49 7.66 -2.28
C TYR A 107 5.09 6.95 -3.50
N ARG A 108 6.40 6.75 -3.52
CA ARG A 108 7.13 5.96 -4.51
C ARG A 108 7.63 4.68 -3.85
N LYS A 109 7.38 3.54 -4.46
CA LYS A 109 7.79 2.22 -3.96
C LYS A 109 9.27 2.21 -3.60
N THR A 110 9.61 1.79 -2.39
CA THR A 110 10.99 1.79 -1.89
C THR A 110 11.68 0.45 -2.10
N HIS A 111 10.93 -0.65 -2.04
CA HIS A 111 11.43 -2.01 -2.27
C HIS A 111 10.91 -2.53 -3.60
N LEU A 112 11.80 -2.58 -4.59
CA LEU A 112 11.47 -2.98 -5.95
C LEU A 112 11.50 -4.51 -6.08
N TRP A 113 10.42 -5.11 -6.62
CA TRP A 113 10.36 -6.53 -6.89
C TRP A 113 11.23 -6.89 -8.11
N PRO A 114 12.11 -7.93 -8.00
CA PRO A 114 13.09 -8.22 -9.05
C PRO A 114 12.49 -8.46 -10.44
N ASP A 115 11.38 -9.19 -10.53
CA ASP A 115 10.87 -9.66 -11.82
C ASP A 115 10.06 -8.60 -12.59
N THR A 116 9.45 -7.63 -11.90
CA THR A 116 8.58 -6.62 -12.54
C THR A 116 9.11 -5.20 -12.45
N ASP A 117 9.86 -4.88 -11.38
CA ASP A 117 10.25 -3.49 -11.11
C ASP A 117 11.70 -3.19 -11.50
N TRP A 118 12.64 -4.17 -11.35
CA TRP A 118 14.04 -3.93 -11.65
C TRP A 118 14.26 -3.63 -13.13
N GLY A 119 15.02 -2.57 -13.39
CA GLY A 119 15.29 -2.09 -14.74
C GLY A 119 14.13 -1.34 -15.39
N VAL A 120 12.98 -1.26 -14.72
CA VAL A 120 11.79 -0.50 -15.13
C VAL A 120 11.63 0.76 -14.30
N PHE A 121 11.69 0.64 -12.97
CA PHE A 121 11.47 1.73 -12.03
C PHE A 121 12.70 2.07 -11.20
N ASP A 122 12.80 3.34 -10.82
CA ASP A 122 13.70 3.80 -9.76
C ASP A 122 13.00 3.69 -8.40
N ALA A 123 13.79 3.38 -7.35
CA ALA A 123 13.26 3.29 -5.99
C ALA A 123 12.95 4.67 -5.38
N GLY A 124 11.89 4.73 -4.58
CA GLY A 124 11.62 5.83 -3.68
C GLY A 124 12.56 5.82 -2.46
N SER A 125 12.48 6.88 -1.64
CA SER A 125 13.35 7.04 -0.47
C SER A 125 12.66 7.67 0.75
N GLN A 126 11.33 7.87 0.70
CA GLN A 126 10.62 8.61 1.74
C GLN A 126 9.30 7.92 2.08
N TYR A 127 8.94 7.95 3.37
CA TYR A 127 7.64 7.58 3.89
C TYR A 127 6.92 8.84 4.35
N ALA A 128 5.60 8.87 4.19
CA ALA A 128 4.78 10.01 4.60
C ALA A 128 3.39 9.53 5.05
N VAL A 129 2.73 10.36 5.84
CA VAL A 129 1.33 10.19 6.24
C VAL A 129 0.54 11.45 5.93
N CYS A 130 -0.76 11.29 5.66
CA CYS A 130 -1.69 12.41 5.54
C CYS A 130 -2.98 12.10 6.31
N GLU A 131 -3.81 13.11 6.54
CA GLU A 131 -5.10 12.92 7.22
C GLU A 131 -6.23 12.70 6.21
N ILE A 132 -6.97 11.60 6.38
CA ILE A 132 -8.20 11.27 5.64
C ILE A 132 -9.27 10.84 6.64
N ALA A 133 -10.41 11.50 6.62
CA ALA A 133 -11.56 11.19 7.50
C ALA A 133 -11.16 10.95 8.97
N SER A 134 -10.30 11.83 9.50
CA SER A 134 -9.78 11.81 10.88
C SER A 134 -8.83 10.66 11.24
N LEU A 135 -8.36 9.87 10.28
CA LEU A 135 -7.26 8.92 10.46
C LEU A 135 -6.00 9.41 9.74
N ARG A 136 -4.84 9.21 10.36
CA ARG A 136 -3.54 9.37 9.70
C ARG A 136 -3.24 8.14 8.86
N VAL A 137 -3.13 8.34 7.56
CA VAL A 137 -3.02 7.30 6.54
C VAL A 137 -1.65 7.33 5.90
N GLY A 138 -0.93 6.22 5.96
CA GLY A 138 0.30 5.97 5.19
C GLY A 138 0.05 4.97 4.08
N VAL A 139 0.91 4.97 3.07
CA VAL A 139 0.79 4.09 1.89
C VAL A 139 2.08 3.31 1.69
N LEU A 140 1.95 2.03 1.39
CA LEU A 140 2.98 1.11 0.92
C LEU A 140 2.54 0.50 -0.42
N ILE A 141 3.47 -0.07 -1.17
CA ILE A 141 3.18 -0.73 -2.44
C ILE A 141 3.75 -2.15 -2.43
N CYS A 142 2.86 -3.16 -2.51
CA CYS A 142 3.16 -4.57 -2.77
C CYS A 142 4.35 -5.08 -1.92
N TYR A 143 5.50 -5.35 -2.53
CA TYR A 143 6.71 -5.89 -1.91
C TYR A 143 7.18 -5.13 -0.66
N ASP A 144 6.86 -3.84 -0.53
CA ASP A 144 7.17 -3.08 0.69
C ASP A 144 6.63 -3.75 1.96
N ILE A 145 5.45 -4.42 1.91
CA ILE A 145 4.80 -5.00 3.11
C ILE A 145 5.59 -6.15 3.72
N GLU A 146 6.45 -6.80 2.93
CA GLU A 146 7.29 -7.91 3.42
C GLU A 146 8.37 -7.42 4.39
N PHE A 147 8.76 -6.15 4.30
CA PHE A 147 9.79 -5.53 5.15
C PHE A 147 9.15 -4.85 6.35
N PRO A 148 9.37 -5.34 7.60
CA PRO A 148 8.77 -4.74 8.79
C PRO A 148 9.17 -3.27 9.00
N GLU A 149 10.31 -2.86 8.48
CA GLU A 149 10.84 -1.50 8.59
C GLU A 149 9.94 -0.46 7.91
N THR A 150 9.27 -0.83 6.81
CA THR A 150 8.40 0.08 6.05
C THR A 150 7.17 0.47 6.84
N ALA A 151 6.43 -0.53 7.34
CA ALA A 151 5.26 -0.34 8.19
C ALA A 151 5.64 0.34 9.51
N ARG A 152 6.79 -0.04 10.09
CA ARG A 152 7.33 0.61 11.28
C ARG A 152 7.64 2.09 11.05
N SER A 153 8.17 2.44 9.90
CA SER A 153 8.43 3.85 9.53
C SER A 153 7.15 4.67 9.49
N LEU A 154 6.07 4.13 8.90
CA LEU A 154 4.76 4.79 8.93
C LEU A 154 4.18 4.90 10.34
N ALA A 155 4.32 3.85 11.15
CA ALA A 155 3.86 3.86 12.53
C ALA A 155 4.61 4.89 13.40
N LEU A 156 5.91 5.12 13.14
CA LEU A 156 6.70 6.18 13.77
C LEU A 156 6.28 7.59 13.36
N LEU A 157 5.58 7.73 12.23
CA LEU A 157 4.88 8.95 11.82
C LEU A 157 3.44 9.00 12.35
N ASP A 158 3.13 8.14 13.34
CA ASP A 158 1.81 7.99 13.96
C ASP A 158 0.68 7.57 12.99
N ALA A 159 0.94 6.75 12.01
CA ALA A 159 -0.10 6.21 11.15
C ALA A 159 -1.16 5.45 11.97
N ASP A 160 -2.43 5.76 11.72
CA ASP A 160 -3.60 5.04 12.23
C ASP A 160 -4.03 3.93 11.27
N LEU A 161 -3.69 4.10 9.99
CA LEU A 161 -4.01 3.18 8.89
C LEU A 161 -2.84 3.09 7.92
N ILE A 162 -2.46 1.87 7.59
CA ILE A 162 -1.51 1.55 6.51
C ILE A 162 -2.29 0.98 5.34
N LEU A 163 -2.25 1.65 4.20
CA LEU A 163 -2.76 1.13 2.93
C LEU A 163 -1.64 0.40 2.19
N VAL A 164 -1.93 -0.77 1.67
CA VAL A 164 -1.04 -1.52 0.78
C VAL A 164 -1.72 -1.67 -0.56
N LEU A 165 -1.25 -0.93 -1.56
CA LEU A 165 -1.67 -1.09 -2.93
C LEU A 165 -0.89 -2.26 -3.52
N ASP A 166 -1.57 -3.37 -3.79
CA ASP A 166 -0.93 -4.64 -4.06
C ASP A 166 -1.09 -5.09 -5.51
N GLY A 167 -0.09 -5.80 -6.00
CA GLY A 167 -0.06 -6.49 -7.28
C GLY A 167 0.57 -7.88 -7.10
N ASN A 168 0.29 -8.51 -5.95
CA ASN A 168 0.83 -9.80 -5.59
C ASN A 168 0.21 -10.92 -6.43
N MET A 169 1.06 -11.82 -6.90
CA MET A 169 0.73 -12.90 -7.81
C MET A 169 0.88 -14.28 -7.17
N ASP A 170 0.26 -15.27 -7.78
CA ASP A 170 0.48 -16.66 -7.39
C ASP A 170 1.96 -17.07 -7.54
N PRO A 171 2.51 -17.86 -6.60
CA PRO A 171 1.86 -18.45 -5.41
C PRO A 171 2.05 -17.63 -4.11
N TYR A 172 2.34 -16.34 -4.18
CA TYR A 172 2.80 -15.52 -3.05
C TYR A 172 1.67 -14.89 -2.20
N GLY A 173 0.39 -15.14 -2.51
CA GLY A 173 -0.76 -14.63 -1.74
C GLY A 173 -0.62 -14.78 -0.22
N PRO A 174 -0.31 -16.00 0.30
CA PRO A 174 -0.16 -16.21 1.74
C PRO A 174 0.92 -15.36 2.41
N VAL A 175 2.01 -14.99 1.70
CA VAL A 175 3.09 -14.15 2.24
C VAL A 175 2.57 -12.76 2.61
N HIS A 176 1.89 -12.10 1.67
CA HIS A 176 1.35 -10.75 1.89
C HIS A 176 0.23 -10.74 2.91
N ARG A 177 -0.64 -11.78 2.91
CA ARG A 177 -1.69 -11.94 3.91
C ARG A 177 -1.12 -12.04 5.33
N HIS A 178 -0.11 -12.87 5.57
CA HIS A 178 0.55 -12.97 6.87
C HIS A 178 1.28 -11.68 7.26
N ALA A 179 1.95 -11.05 6.29
CA ALA A 179 2.66 -9.80 6.52
C ALA A 179 1.70 -8.69 6.96
N VAL A 180 0.59 -8.43 6.24
CA VAL A 180 -0.35 -7.35 6.57
C VAL A 180 -0.97 -7.53 7.95
N ILE A 181 -1.31 -8.76 8.35
CA ILE A 181 -1.81 -9.08 9.69
C ILE A 181 -0.77 -8.73 10.76
N SER A 182 0.48 -9.17 10.54
CA SER A 182 1.58 -8.88 11.46
C SER A 182 1.85 -7.39 11.57
N ARG A 183 1.85 -6.64 10.44
CA ARG A 183 2.08 -5.19 10.43
C ARG A 183 0.98 -4.42 11.17
N ALA A 184 -0.28 -4.82 11.03
CA ALA A 184 -1.38 -4.22 11.79
C ALA A 184 -1.17 -4.41 13.29
N MET A 185 -0.95 -5.66 13.74
CA MET A 185 -0.82 -6.04 15.14
C MET A 185 0.41 -5.41 15.80
N GLU A 186 1.60 -5.54 15.22
CA GLU A 186 2.86 -5.07 15.81
C GLU A 186 3.01 -3.53 15.84
N ASN A 187 2.21 -2.81 15.06
CA ASN A 187 2.16 -1.35 15.03
C ASN A 187 0.91 -0.79 15.69
N GLN A 188 -0.03 -1.63 16.10
CA GLN A 188 -1.30 -1.26 16.72
C GLN A 188 -2.05 -0.20 15.90
N CYS A 189 -2.17 -0.46 14.59
CA CYS A 189 -2.90 0.36 13.63
C CYS A 189 -3.73 -0.54 12.69
N PHE A 190 -4.64 0.03 11.94
CA PHE A 190 -5.31 -0.70 10.86
C PHE A 190 -4.34 -0.94 9.71
N ALA A 191 -4.54 -2.05 8.99
CA ALA A 191 -3.89 -2.29 7.70
C ALA A 191 -4.94 -2.78 6.69
N VAL A 192 -4.88 -2.22 5.46
CA VAL A 192 -5.76 -2.58 4.36
C VAL A 192 -4.91 -2.86 3.14
N LEU A 193 -4.97 -4.09 2.64
CA LEU A 193 -4.30 -4.53 1.44
C LEU A 193 -5.33 -4.71 0.33
N VAL A 194 -5.08 -4.11 -0.83
CA VAL A 194 -5.96 -4.22 -2.00
C VAL A 194 -5.17 -4.71 -3.19
N ASN A 195 -5.46 -5.94 -3.61
CA ASN A 195 -4.78 -6.62 -4.70
C ASN A 195 -5.63 -6.60 -5.99
N ARG A 196 -4.96 -6.72 -7.14
CA ARG A 196 -5.63 -6.92 -8.44
C ARG A 196 -6.07 -8.37 -8.61
N ILE A 197 -6.96 -8.62 -9.57
CA ILE A 197 -7.41 -9.96 -9.99
C ILE A 197 -7.12 -10.19 -11.48
N GLY A 198 -7.16 -11.47 -11.86
CA GLY A 198 -7.06 -11.90 -13.26
C GLY A 198 -5.63 -12.12 -13.72
N GLU A 199 -5.44 -12.12 -15.02
CA GLU A 199 -4.17 -12.41 -15.66
C GLU A 199 -3.51 -11.14 -16.19
N GLY A 200 -2.17 -11.10 -16.23
CA GLY A 200 -1.42 -10.00 -16.86
C GLY A 200 0.07 -10.29 -16.92
N LYS A 201 0.71 -10.01 -18.04
CA LYS A 201 2.16 -10.23 -18.28
C LYS A 201 2.64 -11.66 -17.95
N GLY A 202 1.76 -12.67 -18.13
CA GLY A 202 2.05 -14.07 -17.81
C GLY A 202 1.96 -14.42 -16.33
N LEU A 203 1.44 -13.52 -15.51
CA LEU A 203 1.23 -13.69 -14.06
C LEU A 203 -0.28 -13.83 -13.77
N SER A 204 -0.61 -14.63 -12.76
CA SER A 204 -1.97 -14.77 -12.23
C SER A 204 -2.09 -14.04 -10.89
N PHE A 205 -3.16 -13.25 -10.74
CA PHE A 205 -3.42 -12.43 -9.57
C PHE A 205 -4.70 -12.90 -8.87
N PRO A 206 -4.59 -13.47 -7.66
CA PRO A 206 -5.73 -14.07 -6.97
C PRO A 206 -6.70 -13.06 -6.34
N GLY A 207 -6.28 -11.80 -6.19
CA GLY A 207 -6.99 -10.82 -5.38
C GLY A 207 -6.69 -10.99 -3.90
N GLU A 208 -7.61 -11.58 -3.15
CA GLU A 208 -7.47 -11.82 -1.71
C GLU A 208 -7.24 -10.53 -0.90
N SER A 209 -7.89 -9.44 -1.36
CA SER A 209 -7.83 -8.15 -0.66
C SER A 209 -8.39 -8.27 0.75
N VAL A 210 -7.73 -7.64 1.74
CA VAL A 210 -8.04 -7.84 3.14
C VAL A 210 -7.93 -6.54 3.95
N ALA A 211 -8.81 -6.38 4.95
CA ALA A 211 -8.72 -5.34 5.98
C ALA A 211 -8.52 -5.97 7.35
N VAL A 212 -7.60 -5.42 8.14
CA VAL A 212 -7.14 -5.97 9.43
C VAL A 212 -7.21 -4.89 10.50
N ASP A 213 -7.68 -5.26 11.69
CA ASP A 213 -7.76 -4.37 12.85
C ASP A 213 -6.42 -4.28 13.62
N PRO A 214 -6.26 -3.34 14.57
CA PRO A 214 -5.04 -3.16 15.36
C PRO A 214 -4.64 -4.34 16.25
N PHE A 215 -5.47 -5.37 16.37
CA PHE A 215 -5.16 -6.62 17.09
C PHE A 215 -4.73 -7.76 16.14
N GLY A 216 -4.72 -7.51 14.83
CA GLY A 216 -4.45 -8.53 13.83
C GLY A 216 -5.67 -9.36 13.42
N ASN A 217 -6.89 -8.97 13.82
CA ASN A 217 -8.09 -9.67 13.39
C ASN A 217 -8.48 -9.22 11.98
N VAL A 218 -8.80 -10.17 11.11
CA VAL A 218 -9.36 -9.90 9.79
C VAL A 218 -10.78 -9.38 9.94
N LEU A 219 -11.03 -8.16 9.45
CA LEU A 219 -12.35 -7.53 9.44
C LEU A 219 -13.17 -7.96 8.23
N VAL A 220 -12.53 -8.04 7.08
CA VAL A 220 -13.09 -8.51 5.82
C VAL A 220 -11.99 -9.03 4.92
N GLU A 221 -12.30 -10.03 4.11
CA GLU A 221 -11.42 -10.59 3.09
C GLU A 221 -12.24 -10.88 1.83
N SER A 222 -11.72 -10.50 0.66
CA SER A 222 -12.38 -10.79 -0.62
C SER A 222 -11.88 -12.14 -1.13
N THR A 223 -12.78 -13.13 -1.18
CA THR A 223 -12.46 -14.50 -1.62
C THR A 223 -13.08 -14.85 -2.98
N ASP A 224 -13.91 -13.98 -3.53
CA ASP A 224 -14.72 -14.24 -4.73
C ASP A 224 -14.37 -13.29 -5.91
N GLY A 225 -13.30 -12.52 -5.79
CA GLY A 225 -12.87 -11.58 -6.82
C GLY A 225 -13.66 -10.27 -6.87
N HIS A 226 -14.64 -10.06 -5.99
CA HIS A 226 -15.43 -8.83 -5.97
C HIS A 226 -14.87 -7.78 -5.00
N PRO A 227 -15.13 -6.48 -5.24
CA PRO A 227 -14.85 -5.43 -4.28
C PRO A 227 -15.59 -5.67 -2.96
N VAL A 228 -14.91 -5.45 -1.83
CA VAL A 228 -15.49 -5.61 -0.49
C VAL A 228 -15.37 -4.32 0.31
N ARG A 229 -16.21 -4.18 1.34
CA ARG A 229 -16.22 -3.00 2.21
C ARG A 229 -15.78 -3.36 3.62
N ALA A 230 -14.98 -2.46 4.21
CA ALA A 230 -14.60 -2.51 5.62
C ALA A 230 -15.04 -1.24 6.34
N THR A 231 -15.46 -1.36 7.60
CA THR A 231 -15.68 -0.23 8.50
C THR A 231 -14.60 -0.22 9.57
N LEU A 232 -13.77 0.80 9.60
CA LEU A 232 -12.71 0.98 10.58
C LEU A 232 -13.20 1.89 11.71
N GLN A 233 -13.29 1.32 12.92
CA GLN A 233 -13.70 2.04 14.13
C GLN A 233 -12.46 2.54 14.87
N ARG A 234 -12.26 3.86 14.92
CA ARG A 234 -11.06 4.48 15.52
C ARG A 234 -10.78 4.02 16.96
N GLU A 235 -11.85 3.75 17.70
CA GLU A 235 -11.80 3.28 19.08
C GLU A 235 -10.99 1.99 19.24
N ARG A 236 -10.92 1.14 18.19
CA ARG A 236 -10.10 -0.07 18.18
C ARG A 236 -8.61 0.21 18.33
N ILE A 237 -8.13 1.35 17.80
CA ILE A 237 -6.73 1.78 17.98
C ILE A 237 -6.47 2.11 19.45
N GLU A 238 -7.35 2.89 20.06
CA GLU A 238 -7.23 3.28 21.47
C GLU A 238 -7.30 2.03 22.38
N GLU A 239 -8.22 1.12 22.07
CA GLU A 239 -8.38 -0.13 22.79
C GLU A 239 -7.11 -1.00 22.73
N SER A 240 -6.50 -1.15 21.53
CA SER A 240 -5.28 -1.93 21.34
C SER A 240 -4.09 -1.35 22.12
N ARG A 241 -4.07 -0.03 22.36
CA ARG A 241 -3.00 0.71 23.03
C ARG A 241 -3.25 0.92 24.54
N LYS A 242 -4.34 0.40 25.09
CA LYS A 242 -4.76 0.67 26.47
C LYS A 242 -3.80 0.11 27.51
N ASN A 243 -3.39 -1.15 27.37
CA ASN A 243 -2.60 -1.86 28.37
C ASN A 243 -1.09 -1.84 28.07
N TYR A 244 -0.70 -1.74 26.81
CA TYR A 244 0.69 -1.69 26.36
C TYR A 244 0.77 -0.96 25.02
N ARG A 245 1.95 -0.41 24.70
CA ARG A 245 2.18 0.32 23.44
C ARG A 245 3.50 -0.12 22.84
N TYR A 246 3.47 -0.99 21.84
CA TYR A 246 4.68 -1.52 21.21
C TYR A 246 5.65 -0.43 20.74
N LEU A 247 5.14 0.68 20.17
CA LEU A 247 6.00 1.78 19.71
C LEU A 247 6.70 2.50 20.87
N ARG A 248 6.05 2.66 22.01
CA ARG A 248 6.64 3.27 23.20
C ARG A 248 7.59 2.32 23.92
N ASP A 249 7.19 1.05 24.03
CA ASP A 249 7.85 0.06 24.88
C ASP A 249 9.06 -0.58 24.17
N ARG A 250 9.13 -0.46 22.82
CA ARG A 250 10.26 -0.94 22.03
C ARG A 250 11.55 -0.21 22.38
N ARG A 251 12.66 -0.92 22.32
CA ARG A 251 13.98 -0.26 22.36
C ARG A 251 14.34 0.21 20.93
N ALA A 252 14.72 1.47 20.80
CA ALA A 252 15.35 1.97 19.59
C ALA A 252 16.82 1.52 19.60
N THR A 253 17.09 0.31 19.14
CA THR A 253 18.43 -0.25 19.23
C THR A 253 19.07 -0.35 17.88
N PRO A 254 20.22 0.30 17.67
CA PRO A 254 21.16 -0.17 16.68
C PRO A 254 21.60 -1.58 17.10
N MET A 255 21.47 -2.53 16.19
CA MET A 255 21.99 -3.88 16.40
C MET A 255 23.37 -3.96 15.77
N GLY A 256 24.40 -4.23 16.59
CA GLY A 256 25.75 -4.54 16.10
C GLY A 256 25.89 -6.06 15.93
N VAL A 257 26.38 -6.50 14.78
CA VAL A 257 26.76 -7.89 14.57
C VAL A 257 28.23 -8.04 14.95
N GLU A 258 28.51 -8.81 16.00
CA GLU A 258 29.86 -9.14 16.43
C GLU A 258 30.18 -10.59 16.05
N ARG A 259 31.39 -10.80 15.54
CA ARG A 259 31.96 -12.14 15.36
C ARG A 259 32.98 -12.39 16.44
N SER A 260 32.77 -13.38 17.27
CA SER A 260 33.77 -13.87 18.23
C SER A 260 34.19 -15.28 17.83
N THR A 261 35.49 -15.56 17.97
CA THR A 261 36.07 -16.89 17.83
C THR A 261 36.36 -17.41 19.24
N SER A 262 35.79 -18.56 19.61
CA SER A 262 36.14 -19.28 20.81
C SER A 262 36.88 -20.60 20.45
N GLU A 263 37.41 -21.31 21.42
CA GLU A 263 38.02 -22.62 21.22
C GLU A 263 37.06 -23.63 20.60
N ASP A 264 35.74 -23.42 20.78
CA ASP A 264 34.66 -24.29 20.28
C ASP A 264 34.13 -23.87 18.89
N GLY A 265 34.68 -22.80 18.27
CA GLY A 265 34.28 -22.38 16.94
C GLY A 265 33.93 -20.86 16.81
N VAL A 266 33.40 -20.49 15.66
CA VAL A 266 32.97 -19.11 15.38
C VAL A 266 31.53 -18.90 15.80
N VAL A 267 31.29 -18.02 16.76
CA VAL A 267 29.94 -17.63 17.17
C VAL A 267 29.66 -16.20 16.66
N ASN A 268 28.59 -16.07 15.89
CA ASN A 268 28.09 -14.74 15.50
C ASN A 268 27.04 -14.31 16.53
N THR A 269 27.25 -13.16 17.14
CA THR A 269 26.29 -12.57 18.09
C THR A 269 25.74 -11.27 17.54
N VAL A 270 24.50 -11.01 17.85
CA VAL A 270 23.86 -9.70 17.63
C VAL A 270 23.65 -9.08 18.99
N SER A 271 24.37 -8.01 19.27
CA SER A 271 24.27 -7.31 20.55
C SER A 271 23.35 -6.09 20.45
N VAL A 272 22.55 -5.89 21.48
CA VAL A 272 21.82 -4.64 21.72
C VAL A 272 22.83 -3.60 22.20
N ILE A 273 23.13 -2.60 21.39
CA ILE A 273 24.00 -1.49 21.78
C ILE A 273 23.18 -0.57 22.72
N PRO A 274 23.60 -0.37 23.97
CA PRO A 274 22.95 0.60 24.86
C PRO A 274 23.03 1.99 24.24
N GLY A 275 21.86 2.68 24.13
CA GLY A 275 21.78 4.06 23.68
C GLY A 275 22.33 5.04 24.73
#